data_0474901e85faa633e0959b171db73b95
#
_entry.id   0474901e85faa633e0959b171db73b95
#
_cell.length_a   1.000
_cell.length_b   1.000
_cell.length_c   1.000
_cell.angle_alpha   90.00
_cell.angle_beta   90.00
_cell.angle_gamma   90.00
#
_symmetry.space_group_name_H-M   'P 1'
#
loop_
_entity.id
_entity.type
_entity.pdbx_description
1 polymer ?
#
loop_
_entity_poly.entity_id
_entity_poly.type
_entity_poly.pdbx_seq_one_letter_code
_entity_poly.pdbx_strand_id
1 'polypeptide(L)'
;MKYFVLIMDGAAGWPLASHDGKTCLDLARTTHLDAMAREGSSGLVRTVPVGMEPSSACACMSLLGYDPRRYYRGRGSIEARSMEIPVGEGEAVFRCNLVSVRDGAMESYSSGYISNEEAHALIRSLDESLGSAEVSFYPGISYRHICKIRGH
;
A
#
# COMPACT_ATOMS: atom_id res chain seq x y z
N MET A 1 -27.92 9.61 8.22
CA MET A 1 -27.29 8.37 8.68
C MET A 1 -25.77 8.49 8.44
N LYS A 2 -24.93 8.05 9.37
CA LYS A 2 -23.46 8.06 9.22
C LYS A 2 -22.96 6.63 9.24
N TYR A 3 -22.02 6.31 8.35
CA TYR A 3 -21.36 5.00 8.29
C TYR A 3 -19.90 5.15 8.68
N PHE A 4 -19.39 4.22 9.48
CA PHE A 4 -17.98 4.13 9.84
C PHE A 4 -17.45 2.78 9.38
N VAL A 5 -16.33 2.79 8.66
CA VAL A 5 -15.58 1.59 8.29
C VAL A 5 -14.25 1.63 9.01
N LEU A 6 -14.06 0.75 9.99
CA LEU A 6 -12.81 0.60 10.71
C LEU A 6 -12.06 -0.61 10.16
N ILE A 7 -10.92 -0.38 9.54
CA ILE A 7 -10.04 -1.41 9.00
C ILE A 7 -8.83 -1.56 9.92
N MET A 8 -8.76 -2.69 10.63
CA MET A 8 -7.62 -3.04 11.46
C MET A 8 -6.61 -3.81 10.61
N ASP A 9 -5.92 -3.09 9.71
CA ASP A 9 -4.98 -3.68 8.76
C ASP A 9 -3.80 -4.34 9.53
N GLY A 10 -3.52 -5.60 9.21
CA GLY A 10 -2.47 -6.37 9.86
C GLY A 10 -2.81 -6.95 11.24
N ALA A 11 -4.03 -6.75 11.77
CA ALA A 11 -4.42 -7.29 13.08
C ALA A 11 -4.65 -8.82 13.06
N ALA A 12 -5.05 -9.38 11.93
CA ALA A 12 -5.19 -10.83 11.78
C ALA A 12 -3.81 -11.50 11.69
N GLY A 13 -3.66 -12.64 12.36
CA GLY A 13 -2.42 -13.39 12.37
C GLY A 13 -2.67 -14.89 12.55
N TRP A 14 -1.61 -15.67 12.33
CA TRP A 14 -1.64 -17.11 12.58
C TRP A 14 -1.59 -17.41 14.09
N PRO A 15 -2.15 -18.56 14.52
CA PRO A 15 -1.99 -19.03 15.88
C PRO A 15 -0.52 -19.15 16.28
N LEU A 16 -0.16 -18.65 17.45
CA LEU A 16 1.20 -18.61 17.97
C LEU A 16 1.45 -19.87 18.83
N ALA A 17 2.37 -20.72 18.42
CA ALA A 17 2.74 -21.94 19.18
C ALA A 17 3.25 -21.59 20.59
N SER A 18 3.94 -20.45 20.76
CA SER A 18 4.43 -19.95 22.05
C SER A 18 3.32 -19.45 23.00
N HIS A 19 2.08 -19.39 22.54
CA HIS A 19 0.93 -18.88 23.28
C HIS A 19 -0.28 -19.81 23.14
N ASP A 20 -0.05 -21.11 23.25
CA ASP A 20 -1.08 -22.15 23.24
C ASP A 20 -2.02 -22.10 22.03
N GLY A 21 -1.48 -21.70 20.87
CA GLY A 21 -2.26 -21.59 19.65
C GLY A 21 -3.18 -20.36 19.57
N LYS A 22 -3.00 -19.38 20.43
CA LYS A 22 -3.76 -18.11 20.39
C LYS A 22 -3.23 -17.18 19.31
N THR A 23 -4.13 -16.44 18.69
CA THR A 23 -3.79 -15.34 17.77
C THR A 23 -3.45 -14.06 18.54
N CYS A 24 -2.90 -13.06 17.84
CA CYS A 24 -2.68 -11.74 18.44
C CYS A 24 -3.97 -11.09 18.95
N LEU A 25 -5.11 -11.30 18.26
CA LEU A 25 -6.41 -10.79 18.70
C LEU A 25 -6.93 -11.51 19.97
N ASP A 26 -6.67 -12.82 20.10
CA ASP A 26 -7.05 -13.56 21.33
C ASP A 26 -6.23 -13.11 22.56
N LEU A 27 -5.02 -12.61 22.34
CA LEU A 27 -4.12 -12.12 23.39
C LEU A 27 -4.34 -10.63 23.71
N ALA A 28 -4.89 -9.88 22.78
CA ALA A 28 -5.11 -8.46 22.94
C ALA A 28 -6.34 -8.18 23.83
N ARG A 29 -6.29 -7.05 24.52
CA ARG A 29 -7.45 -6.56 25.28
C ARG A 29 -8.41 -5.81 24.33
N THR A 30 -9.41 -6.50 23.81
CA THR A 30 -10.32 -6.03 22.75
C THR A 30 -11.76 -5.82 23.23
N THR A 31 -11.96 -5.36 24.46
CA THR A 31 -13.26 -5.27 25.14
C THR A 31 -14.38 -4.65 24.29
N HIS A 32 -14.08 -3.55 23.56
CA HIS A 32 -15.07 -2.88 22.72
C HIS A 32 -15.36 -3.65 21.43
N LEU A 33 -14.33 -4.23 20.80
CA LEU A 33 -14.52 -5.08 19.61
C LEU A 33 -15.30 -6.35 19.96
N ASP A 34 -15.03 -6.93 21.13
CA ASP A 34 -15.76 -8.11 21.64
C ASP A 34 -17.25 -7.79 21.87
N ALA A 35 -17.54 -6.59 22.41
CA ALA A 35 -18.90 -6.13 22.57
C ALA A 35 -19.59 -5.95 21.21
N MET A 36 -18.94 -5.29 20.27
CA MET A 36 -19.47 -5.12 18.91
C MET A 36 -19.71 -6.47 18.21
N ALA A 37 -18.81 -7.43 18.36
CA ALA A 37 -18.96 -8.76 17.79
C ALA A 37 -20.14 -9.54 18.40
N ARG A 38 -20.41 -9.37 19.70
CA ARG A 38 -21.55 -10.02 20.38
C ARG A 38 -22.88 -9.39 20.03
N GLU A 39 -22.94 -8.07 19.87
CA GLU A 39 -24.16 -7.30 19.65
C GLU A 39 -24.50 -7.11 18.18
N GLY A 40 -23.49 -7.25 17.29
CA GLY A 40 -23.62 -7.08 15.86
C GLY A 40 -23.74 -8.40 15.09
N SER A 41 -23.57 -8.30 13.79
CA SER A 41 -23.47 -9.46 12.89
C SER A 41 -22.03 -9.65 12.45
N SER A 42 -21.51 -10.85 12.56
CA SER A 42 -20.15 -11.21 12.16
C SER A 42 -20.16 -12.19 10.99
N GLY A 43 -19.12 -12.15 10.16
CA GLY A 43 -18.98 -13.06 9.04
C GLY A 43 -17.59 -13.01 8.42
N LEU A 44 -17.35 -13.86 7.43
CA LEU A 44 -16.11 -13.91 6.66
C LEU A 44 -16.32 -13.29 5.29
N VAL A 45 -15.42 -12.42 4.90
CA VAL A 45 -15.43 -11.75 3.58
C VAL A 45 -14.13 -12.09 2.85
N ARG A 46 -14.24 -12.54 1.61
CA ARG A 46 -13.08 -12.68 0.73
C ARG A 46 -12.78 -11.32 0.10
N THR A 47 -11.84 -10.61 0.67
CA THR A 47 -11.46 -9.26 0.24
C THR A 47 -10.50 -9.27 -0.95
N VAL A 48 -9.73 -10.33 -1.14
CA VAL A 48 -8.85 -10.51 -2.30
C VAL A 48 -9.43 -11.60 -3.20
N PRO A 49 -9.81 -11.28 -4.46
CA PRO A 49 -10.28 -12.27 -5.41
C PRO A 49 -9.23 -13.34 -5.72
N VAL A 50 -9.68 -14.55 -6.07
CA VAL A 50 -8.77 -15.64 -6.46
C VAL A 50 -7.92 -15.22 -7.66
N GLY A 51 -6.62 -15.50 -7.59
CA GLY A 51 -5.65 -15.20 -8.64
C GLY A 51 -5.07 -13.78 -8.60
N MET A 52 -5.52 -12.93 -7.67
CA MET A 52 -4.93 -11.61 -7.47
C MET A 52 -3.90 -11.62 -6.34
N GLU A 53 -2.90 -10.75 -6.47
CA GLU A 53 -1.89 -10.55 -5.42
C GLU A 53 -2.53 -9.99 -4.14
N PRO A 54 -2.26 -10.59 -2.98
CA PRO A 54 -2.72 -10.07 -1.70
C PRO A 54 -2.13 -8.69 -1.42
N SER A 55 -2.98 -7.67 -1.38
CA SER A 55 -2.55 -6.31 -1.02
C SER A 55 -3.69 -5.55 -0.35
N SER A 56 -3.35 -4.64 0.57
CA SER A 56 -4.33 -3.76 1.22
C SER A 56 -5.11 -2.93 0.21
N ALA A 57 -4.48 -2.49 -0.89
CA ALA A 57 -5.18 -1.74 -1.93
C ALA A 57 -6.28 -2.57 -2.61
N CYS A 58 -5.98 -3.84 -2.96
CA CYS A 58 -6.96 -4.77 -3.52
C CYS A 58 -8.09 -5.05 -2.52
N ALA A 59 -7.74 -5.35 -1.27
CA ALA A 59 -8.71 -5.65 -0.22
C ALA A 59 -9.62 -4.47 0.10
N CYS A 60 -9.07 -3.26 0.26
CA CYS A 60 -9.86 -2.05 0.50
C CYS A 60 -10.79 -1.73 -0.67
N MET A 61 -10.34 -1.92 -1.91
CA MET A 61 -11.18 -1.74 -3.09
C MET A 61 -12.40 -2.67 -3.03
N SER A 62 -12.21 -3.95 -2.71
CA SER A 62 -13.29 -4.92 -2.52
C SER A 62 -14.26 -4.50 -1.40
N LEU A 63 -13.73 -4.07 -0.25
CA LEU A 63 -14.55 -3.60 0.89
C LEU A 63 -15.39 -2.38 0.54
N LEU A 64 -14.90 -1.52 -0.34
CA LEU A 64 -15.63 -0.34 -0.83
C LEU A 64 -16.60 -0.65 -1.99
N GLY A 65 -16.75 -1.92 -2.37
CA GLY A 65 -17.70 -2.37 -3.40
C GLY A 65 -17.19 -2.31 -4.83
N TYR A 66 -15.91 -2.08 -5.04
CA TYR A 66 -15.31 -2.10 -6.37
C TYR A 66 -14.67 -3.47 -6.66
N ASP A 67 -14.89 -4.03 -7.84
CA ASP A 67 -14.23 -5.27 -8.26
C ASP A 67 -12.75 -4.99 -8.61
N PRO A 68 -11.78 -5.49 -7.82
CA PRO A 68 -10.38 -5.24 -8.09
C PRO A 68 -9.91 -5.81 -9.43
N ARG A 69 -10.50 -6.91 -9.91
CA ARG A 69 -10.16 -7.48 -11.23
C ARG A 69 -10.43 -6.51 -12.38
N ARG A 70 -11.43 -5.65 -12.20
CA ARG A 70 -11.81 -4.64 -13.18
C ARG A 70 -11.03 -3.33 -13.01
N TYR A 71 -10.83 -2.88 -11.78
CA TYR A 71 -10.37 -1.51 -11.50
C TYR A 71 -8.94 -1.42 -10.97
N TYR A 72 -8.41 -2.48 -10.36
CA TYR A 72 -7.06 -2.44 -9.82
C TYR A 72 -6.01 -2.62 -10.93
N ARG A 73 -5.18 -1.61 -11.12
CA ARG A 73 -4.08 -1.57 -12.09
C ARG A 73 -2.72 -1.38 -11.42
N GLY A 74 -2.63 -1.73 -10.15
CA GLY A 74 -1.42 -1.56 -9.35
C GLY A 74 -1.47 -0.34 -8.43
N ARG A 75 -0.53 -0.29 -7.50
CA ARG A 75 -0.47 0.77 -6.49
C ARG A 75 -0.05 2.12 -7.06
N GLY A 76 0.73 2.14 -8.12
CA GLY A 76 1.26 3.36 -8.72
C GLY A 76 0.16 4.35 -9.09
N SER A 77 -0.90 3.88 -9.73
CA SER A 77 -2.03 4.74 -10.15
C SER A 77 -2.82 5.32 -8.97
N ILE A 78 -2.98 4.55 -7.89
CA ILE A 78 -3.67 5.00 -6.68
C ILE A 78 -2.82 6.05 -5.96
N GLU A 79 -1.53 5.80 -5.80
CA GLU A 79 -0.61 6.72 -5.14
C GLU A 79 -0.42 8.00 -5.98
N ALA A 80 -0.28 7.89 -7.30
CA ALA A 80 -0.21 9.05 -8.19
C ALA A 80 -1.47 9.94 -8.06
N ARG A 81 -2.66 9.33 -7.99
CA ARG A 81 -3.91 10.05 -7.78
C ARG A 81 -3.95 10.75 -6.42
N SER A 82 -3.47 10.08 -5.37
CA SER A 82 -3.36 10.67 -4.02
C SER A 82 -2.39 11.86 -3.95
N MET A 83 -1.37 11.84 -4.81
CA MET A 83 -0.38 12.92 -4.95
C MET A 83 -0.81 13.99 -5.97
N GLU A 84 -2.03 13.89 -6.50
CA GLU A 84 -2.59 14.79 -7.52
C GLU A 84 -1.75 14.86 -8.82
N ILE A 85 -0.95 13.81 -9.09
CA ILE A 85 -0.16 13.71 -10.31
C ILE A 85 -1.12 13.42 -11.48
N PRO A 86 -1.17 14.31 -12.49
CA PRO A 86 -2.01 14.06 -13.65
C PRO A 86 -1.45 12.90 -14.47
N VAL A 87 -2.34 11.96 -14.83
CA VAL A 87 -2.01 10.82 -15.70
C VAL A 87 -2.99 10.86 -16.87
N GLY A 88 -2.46 11.11 -18.06
CA GLY A 88 -3.20 11.21 -19.31
C GLY A 88 -3.24 9.89 -20.08
N GLU A 89 -3.87 9.95 -21.25
CA GLU A 89 -3.86 8.84 -22.21
C GLU A 89 -2.44 8.58 -22.73
N GLY A 90 -2.04 7.31 -22.81
CA GLY A 90 -0.68 6.92 -23.21
C GLY A 90 0.38 7.16 -22.14
N GLU A 91 -0.01 7.42 -20.89
CA GLU A 91 0.91 7.52 -19.75
C GLU A 91 0.71 6.36 -18.78
N ALA A 92 1.81 5.80 -18.28
CA ALA A 92 1.83 4.79 -17.23
C ALA A 92 2.55 5.32 -15.98
N VAL A 93 2.11 4.91 -14.80
CA VAL A 93 2.72 5.29 -13.52
C VAL A 93 3.13 4.07 -12.72
N PHE A 94 4.30 4.15 -12.15
CA PHE A 94 4.90 3.08 -11.34
C PHE A 94 5.32 3.63 -9.99
N ARG A 95 5.25 2.78 -8.96
CA ARG A 95 5.94 3.09 -7.72
C ARG A 95 7.44 3.05 -7.94
N CYS A 96 8.12 4.07 -7.49
CA CYS A 96 9.57 4.17 -7.44
C CYS A 96 9.99 4.25 -5.98
N ASN A 97 10.63 3.21 -5.47
CA ASN A 97 11.01 3.15 -4.06
C ASN A 97 12.53 3.33 -3.91
N LEU A 98 12.91 4.15 -2.92
CA LEU A 98 14.30 4.18 -2.46
C LEU A 98 14.55 2.97 -1.56
N VAL A 99 15.59 2.23 -1.86
CA VAL A 99 16.00 1.04 -1.11
C VAL A 99 17.49 1.09 -0.81
N SER A 100 17.93 0.46 0.27
CA SER A 100 19.37 0.24 0.51
C SER A 100 19.78 -1.10 -0.04
N VAL A 101 20.90 -1.11 -0.75
CA VAL A 101 21.49 -2.32 -1.33
C VAL A 101 22.89 -2.51 -0.74
N ARG A 102 23.19 -3.73 -0.30
CA ARG A 102 24.53 -4.15 0.13
C ARG A 102 24.88 -5.47 -0.54
N ASP A 103 26.08 -5.58 -1.09
CA ASP A 103 26.59 -6.79 -1.75
C ASP A 103 25.63 -7.37 -2.81
N GLY A 104 24.93 -6.49 -3.56
CA GLY A 104 23.97 -6.87 -4.60
C GLY A 104 22.62 -7.36 -4.09
N ALA A 105 22.38 -7.36 -2.78
CA ALA A 105 21.12 -7.72 -2.16
C ALA A 105 20.43 -6.51 -1.52
N MET A 106 19.08 -6.51 -1.51
CA MET A 106 18.30 -5.47 -0.83
C MET A 106 18.47 -5.63 0.69
N GLU A 107 19.18 -4.70 1.33
CA GLU A 107 19.36 -4.65 2.78
C GLU A 107 18.15 -4.03 3.48
N SER A 108 17.58 -2.96 2.92
CA SER A 108 16.40 -2.30 3.46
C SER A 108 15.46 -1.85 2.34
N TYR A 109 14.22 -2.29 2.41
CA TYR A 109 13.15 -1.90 1.48
C TYR A 109 12.69 -0.45 1.66
N SER A 110 13.04 0.16 2.79
CA SER A 110 12.62 1.51 3.19
C SER A 110 13.78 2.49 3.33
N SER A 111 15.02 2.09 2.95
CA SER A 111 16.24 2.89 3.19
C SER A 111 16.35 3.40 4.63
N GLY A 112 16.04 2.53 5.62
CA GLY A 112 16.06 2.91 7.03
C GLY A 112 14.97 3.92 7.41
N TYR A 113 13.85 3.96 6.69
CA TYR A 113 12.80 4.98 6.81
C TYR A 113 13.34 6.39 6.58
N ILE A 114 14.05 6.56 5.46
CA ILE A 114 14.63 7.84 5.01
C ILE A 114 13.65 9.00 5.20
N SER A 115 14.16 10.15 5.63
CA SER A 115 13.36 11.37 5.81
C SER A 115 12.80 11.89 4.47
N ASN A 116 11.70 12.64 4.52
CA ASN A 116 11.15 13.24 3.30
C ASN A 116 12.15 14.21 2.65
N GLU A 117 12.90 14.97 3.46
CA GLU A 117 13.85 15.97 2.97
C GLU A 117 14.96 15.32 2.15
N GLU A 118 15.61 14.29 2.68
CA GLU A 118 16.66 13.54 1.99
C GLU A 118 16.12 12.81 0.75
N ALA A 119 14.97 12.14 0.90
CA ALA A 119 14.33 11.42 -0.19
C ALA A 119 13.94 12.35 -1.35
N HIS A 120 13.39 13.52 -1.05
CA HIS A 120 13.04 14.52 -2.06
C HIS A 120 14.28 15.08 -2.78
N ALA A 121 15.39 15.26 -2.07
CA ALA A 121 16.65 15.67 -2.69
C ALA A 121 17.14 14.62 -3.69
N LEU A 122 17.12 13.34 -3.31
CA LEU A 122 17.51 12.22 -4.18
C LEU A 122 16.60 12.11 -5.41
N ILE A 123 15.28 12.19 -5.23
CA ILE A 123 14.34 12.06 -6.35
C ILE A 123 14.43 13.25 -7.30
N ARG A 124 14.65 14.46 -6.80
CA ARG A 124 14.91 15.62 -7.69
C ARG A 124 16.19 15.45 -8.48
N SER A 125 17.27 15.01 -7.84
CA SER A 125 18.53 14.71 -8.54
C SER A 125 18.36 13.60 -9.59
N LEU A 126 17.53 12.59 -9.29
CA LEU A 126 17.20 11.54 -10.24
C LEU A 126 16.42 12.10 -11.45
N ASP A 127 15.43 12.95 -11.20
CA ASP A 127 14.63 13.58 -12.26
C ASP A 127 15.48 14.52 -13.12
N GLU A 128 16.37 15.29 -12.53
CA GLU A 128 17.33 16.14 -13.24
C GLU A 128 18.30 15.36 -14.12
N SER A 129 18.67 14.13 -13.68
CA SER A 129 19.68 13.33 -14.38
C SER A 129 19.09 12.38 -15.43
N LEU A 130 17.92 11.81 -15.17
CA LEU A 130 17.27 10.77 -15.99
C LEU A 130 15.88 11.20 -16.50
N GLY A 131 15.34 12.29 -16.00
CA GLY A 131 14.07 12.83 -16.46
C GLY A 131 14.15 13.29 -17.92
N SER A 132 13.04 13.17 -18.63
CA SER A 132 12.92 13.54 -20.05
C SER A 132 11.48 13.91 -20.38
N ALA A 133 11.21 14.19 -21.66
CA ALA A 133 9.83 14.36 -22.12
C ALA A 133 8.96 13.11 -21.94
N GLU A 134 9.59 11.97 -21.80
CA GLU A 134 8.92 10.64 -21.69
C GLU A 134 8.95 10.08 -20.26
N VAL A 135 9.91 10.47 -19.42
CA VAL A 135 10.09 9.93 -18.06
C VAL A 135 10.17 11.06 -17.05
N SER A 136 9.39 10.96 -15.98
CA SER A 136 9.40 11.94 -14.89
C SER A 136 9.32 11.24 -13.54
N PHE A 137 10.02 11.80 -12.53
CA PHE A 137 10.04 11.29 -11.18
C PHE A 137 9.41 12.29 -10.22
N TYR A 138 8.51 11.83 -9.38
CA TYR A 138 7.75 12.65 -8.44
C TYR A 138 8.06 12.23 -7.01
N PRO A 139 8.57 13.13 -6.16
CA PRO A 139 8.82 12.84 -4.76
C PRO A 139 7.51 12.61 -4.00
N GLY A 140 7.47 11.55 -3.21
CA GLY A 140 6.35 11.18 -2.35
C GLY A 140 6.73 11.21 -0.87
N ILE A 141 6.32 10.20 -0.11
CA ILE A 141 6.52 10.15 1.34
C ILE A 141 7.59 9.10 1.69
N SER A 142 8.62 9.50 2.44
CA SER A 142 9.73 8.67 2.88
C SER A 142 10.36 7.96 1.66
N TYR A 143 10.42 6.65 1.64
CA TYR A 143 11.01 5.85 0.56
C TYR A 143 10.09 5.63 -0.66
N ARG A 144 8.83 6.13 -0.66
CA ARG A 144 7.83 5.87 -1.69
C ARG A 144 7.63 7.06 -2.61
N HIS A 145 7.88 6.87 -3.88
CA HIS A 145 7.83 7.90 -4.93
C HIS A 145 7.12 7.34 -6.17
N ILE A 146 6.94 8.17 -7.17
CA ILE A 146 6.30 7.80 -8.44
C ILE A 146 7.27 8.06 -9.59
N CYS A 147 7.34 7.08 -10.50
CA CYS A 147 7.89 7.24 -11.84
C CYS A 147 6.72 7.24 -12.83
N LYS A 148 6.65 8.25 -13.68
CA LYS A 148 5.66 8.35 -14.76
C LYS A 148 6.36 8.23 -16.10
N ILE A 149 5.80 7.41 -17.00
CA ILE A 149 6.34 7.17 -18.34
C ILE A 149 5.24 7.48 -19.36
N ARG A 150 5.59 8.20 -20.43
CA ARG A 150 4.75 8.52 -21.58
C ARG A 150 5.12 7.61 -22.75
N GLY A 151 4.16 7.27 -23.60
CA GLY A 151 4.39 6.48 -24.81
C GLY A 151 4.19 4.98 -24.62
N HIS A 152 3.36 4.60 -23.65
CA HIS A 152 2.96 3.21 -23.42
C HIS A 152 1.60 2.90 -23.98
#